data_afb8bdcfcd8e58430d128168f0b44406
#
_entry.id   afb8bdcfcd8e58430d128168f0b44406
#
_cell.length_a   1.000
_cell.length_b   1.000
_cell.length_c   1.000
_cell.angle_alpha   90.00
_cell.angle_beta   90.00
_cell.angle_gamma   90.00
#
_symmetry.space_group_name_H-M   'P 1'
#
loop_
_entity.id
_entity.type
_entity.pdbx_description
1 polymer ?
#
loop_
_entity_poly.entity_id
_entity_poly.type
_entity_poly.pdbx_seq_one_letter_code
_entity_poly.pdbx_strand_id
1 'polypeptide(L)'
;MGPEQLRQLLRRQPFVPLRLYLTDGTTYDVRHPEKAFVTRSTVEVGSEKELGSGIADKCVYCPLVHIVRVEDLDGQSTLAQTRQ
;
A
#
# COMPACT_ATOMS: atom_id res chain seq x y z
N MET A 1 8.45 5.55 8.37
CA MET A 1 8.90 4.88 7.11
C MET A 1 9.42 5.92 6.15
N GLY A 2 10.54 5.64 5.53
CA GLY A 2 11.08 6.57 4.54
C GLY A 2 10.41 6.42 3.19
N PRO A 3 10.38 7.49 2.39
CA PRO A 3 9.72 7.43 1.10
C PRO A 3 10.37 6.44 0.13
N GLU A 4 11.69 6.29 0.20
CA GLU A 4 12.37 5.40 -0.73
C GLU A 4 12.05 3.95 -0.45
N GLN A 5 11.91 3.59 0.82
CA GLN A 5 11.53 2.21 1.18
C GLN A 5 10.18 1.85 0.59
N LEU A 6 9.21 2.75 0.71
CA LEU A 6 7.87 2.49 0.19
C LEU A 6 7.87 2.47 -1.33
N ARG A 7 8.63 3.38 -1.95
CA ARG A 7 8.71 3.37 -3.42
C ARG A 7 9.26 2.05 -3.95
N GLN A 8 10.25 1.48 -3.28
CA GLN A 8 10.81 0.21 -3.71
C GLN A 8 9.77 -0.90 -3.67
N LEU A 9 8.95 -0.91 -2.63
CA LEU A 9 7.89 -1.91 -2.53
C LEU A 9 6.87 -1.75 -3.65
N LEU A 10 6.55 -0.51 -4.00
CA LEU A 10 5.58 -0.25 -5.07
C LEU A 10 6.13 -0.59 -6.45
N ARG A 11 7.44 -0.65 -6.59
CA ARG A 11 8.07 -0.92 -7.87
C ARG A 11 8.44 -2.37 -8.08
N ARG A 12 8.15 -3.24 -7.12
CA ARG A 12 8.49 -4.66 -7.26
C ARG A 12 7.82 -5.26 -8.48
N GLN A 13 8.54 -6.18 -9.13
CA GLN A 13 8.04 -6.90 -10.29
C GLN A 13 8.16 -8.39 -10.03
N PRO A 14 7.04 -9.12 -9.92
CA PRO A 14 5.66 -8.61 -9.98
C PRO A 14 5.29 -7.86 -8.70
N PHE A 15 4.32 -6.98 -8.83
CA PHE A 15 3.84 -6.22 -7.67
C PHE A 15 3.13 -7.14 -6.69
N VAL A 16 3.40 -6.93 -5.41
CA VAL A 16 2.72 -7.65 -4.34
C VAL A 16 1.88 -6.65 -3.57
N PRO A 17 0.57 -6.86 -3.45
CA PRO A 17 -0.27 -5.94 -2.70
C PRO A 17 0.20 -5.76 -1.27
N LEU A 18 0.00 -4.56 -0.76
CA LEU A 18 0.52 -4.15 0.55
C LEU A 18 -0.59 -3.69 1.46
N ARG A 19 -0.39 -3.87 2.76
CA ARG A 19 -1.24 -3.25 3.76
C ARG A 19 -0.39 -2.32 4.60
N LEU A 20 -0.83 -1.07 4.69
CA LEU A 20 -0.16 -0.05 5.50
C LEU A 20 -0.86 0.04 6.84
N TYR A 21 -0.09 -0.01 7.93
CA TYR A 21 -0.63 0.08 9.28
C TYR A 21 -0.21 1.43 9.86
N LEU A 22 -1.18 2.19 10.31
CA LEU A 22 -0.93 3.52 10.83
C LEU A 22 -0.99 3.54 12.34
N THR A 23 -0.45 4.61 12.93
CA THR A 23 -0.32 4.74 14.38
C THR A 23 -1.67 4.75 15.09
N ASP A 24 -2.73 5.18 14.41
CA ASP A 24 -4.07 5.23 15.01
C ASP A 24 -4.84 3.92 14.83
N GLY A 25 -4.18 2.88 14.32
CA GLY A 25 -4.83 1.59 14.10
C GLY A 25 -5.54 1.45 12.76
N THR A 26 -5.57 2.51 11.97
CA THR A 26 -6.19 2.45 10.64
C THR A 26 -5.27 1.69 9.70
N THR A 27 -5.86 0.95 8.76
CA THR A 27 -5.11 0.27 7.72
C THR A 27 -5.62 0.68 6.35
N TYR A 28 -4.70 0.67 5.37
CA TYR A 28 -5.05 0.92 3.98
C TYR A 28 -4.37 -0.11 3.12
N ASP A 29 -5.11 -0.66 2.17
CA ASP A 29 -4.58 -1.66 1.26
C ASP A 29 -4.23 -1.02 -0.07
N VAL A 30 -3.05 -1.34 -0.58
CA VAL A 30 -2.63 -0.93 -1.92
C VAL A 30 -2.58 -2.19 -2.76
N ARG A 31 -3.57 -2.36 -3.62
CA ARG A 31 -3.64 -3.55 -4.46
C ARG A 31 -3.10 -3.31 -5.86
N HIS A 32 -2.93 -2.04 -6.22
CA HIS A 32 -2.41 -1.66 -7.52
C HIS A 32 -1.42 -0.54 -7.33
N PRO A 33 -0.19 -0.66 -7.82
CA PRO A 33 0.83 0.35 -7.53
C PRO A 33 0.49 1.73 -8.10
N GLU A 34 -0.31 1.77 -9.17
CA GLU A 34 -0.68 3.06 -9.76
C GLU A 34 -1.69 3.82 -8.91
N LYS A 35 -2.22 3.21 -7.84
CA LYS A 35 -3.14 3.89 -6.94
C LYS A 35 -2.44 4.55 -5.77
N ALA A 36 -1.12 4.49 -5.71
CA ALA A 36 -0.37 5.05 -4.60
C ALA A 36 0.71 5.98 -5.13
N PHE A 37 0.77 7.17 -4.56
CA PHE A 37 1.81 8.14 -4.90
C PHE A 37 2.59 8.50 -3.66
N VAL A 38 3.91 8.37 -3.74
CA VAL A 38 4.78 8.66 -2.62
C VAL A 38 5.39 10.02 -2.84
N THR A 39 5.21 10.91 -1.87
CA THR A 39 5.91 12.19 -1.85
C THR A 39 7.03 12.11 -0.82
N ARG A 40 7.67 13.24 -0.58
CA ARG A 40 8.75 13.27 0.40
C ARG A 40 8.27 12.89 1.81
N SER A 41 7.05 13.23 2.16
CA SER A 41 6.56 13.04 3.52
C SER A 41 5.23 12.31 3.63
N THR A 42 4.58 11.99 2.51
CA THR A 42 3.27 11.34 2.54
C THR A 42 3.19 10.25 1.49
N VAL A 43 2.21 9.38 1.66
CA VAL A 43 1.75 8.54 0.57
C VAL A 43 0.26 8.83 0.37
N GLU A 44 -0.13 9.02 -0.88
CA GLU A 44 -1.52 9.25 -1.26
C GLU A 44 -2.05 7.94 -1.81
N VAL A 45 -3.13 7.45 -1.22
CA VAL A 45 -3.70 6.17 -1.63
C VAL A 45 -5.10 6.43 -2.16
N GLY A 46 -5.33 6.07 -3.40
CA GLY A 46 -6.64 6.19 -4.01
C GLY A 46 -7.39 4.89 -3.91
N SER A 47 -8.71 4.98 -3.75
CA SER A 47 -9.55 3.80 -3.78
C SER A 47 -10.65 4.02 -4.80
N GLU A 48 -11.02 2.96 -5.49
CA GLU A 48 -12.06 3.02 -6.49
C GLU A 48 -13.31 2.35 -5.94
N LYS A 49 -14.43 3.01 -6.15
CA LYS A 49 -15.69 2.42 -5.76
C LYS A 49 -16.03 1.26 -6.67
N GLU A 50 -15.77 1.42 -7.97
CA GLU A 50 -16.01 0.37 -8.93
C GLU A 50 -14.70 -0.07 -9.51
N LEU A 51 -14.47 -1.35 -9.49
CA LEU A 51 -13.23 -1.92 -9.98
C LEU A 51 -13.08 -1.63 -11.46
N GLY A 52 -11.94 -1.10 -11.83
CA GLY A 52 -11.63 -0.87 -13.23
C GLY A 52 -12.15 0.43 -13.80
N SER A 53 -12.82 1.24 -12.98
CA SER A 53 -13.35 2.51 -13.50
C SER A 53 -12.27 3.52 -13.81
N GLY A 54 -11.13 3.41 -13.13
CA GLY A 54 -10.07 4.40 -13.30
C GLY A 54 -10.32 5.69 -12.57
N ILE A 55 -11.46 5.81 -11.91
CA ILE A 55 -11.83 7.03 -11.17
C ILE A 55 -11.84 6.68 -9.69
N ALA A 56 -11.01 7.37 -8.92
CA ALA A 56 -10.92 7.11 -7.50
C ALA A 56 -12.16 7.63 -6.79
N ASP A 57 -12.72 6.80 -5.90
CA ASP A 57 -13.83 7.20 -5.07
C ASP A 57 -13.37 8.23 -4.06
N LYS A 58 -12.18 8.03 -3.51
CA LYS A 58 -11.59 8.99 -2.62
C LYS A 58 -10.08 8.78 -2.60
N CYS A 59 -9.38 9.76 -2.10
CA CYS A 59 -7.94 9.70 -1.96
C CYS A 59 -7.58 10.04 -0.52
N VAL A 60 -6.75 9.20 0.09
CA VAL A 60 -6.34 9.37 1.47
C VAL A 60 -4.87 9.75 1.48
N TYR A 61 -4.53 10.75 2.30
CA TYR A 61 -3.16 11.21 2.44
C TYR A 61 -2.63 10.71 3.77
N CYS A 62 -1.61 9.87 3.74
CA CYS A 62 -1.05 9.26 4.94
C CYS A 62 0.35 9.82 5.17
N PRO A 63 0.58 10.53 6.26
CA PRO A 63 1.95 10.95 6.57
C PRO A 63 2.83 9.73 6.80
N LEU A 64 4.00 9.72 6.18
CA LEU A 64 4.88 8.56 6.28
C LEU A 64 5.32 8.29 7.71
N VAL A 65 5.45 9.34 8.54
CA VAL A 65 5.84 9.16 9.94
C VAL A 65 4.80 8.40 10.74
N HIS A 66 3.58 8.31 10.25
CA HIS A 66 2.52 7.58 10.96
C HIS A 66 2.33 6.16 10.44
N ILE A 67 3.14 5.73 9.50
CA ILE A 67 3.11 4.35 9.05
C ILE A 67 4.07 3.56 9.93
N VAL A 68 3.51 2.64 10.72
CA VAL A 68 4.32 1.89 11.66
C VAL A 68 4.79 0.57 11.10
N ARG A 69 4.10 0.06 10.06
CA ARG A 69 4.57 -1.15 9.41
C ARG A 69 3.81 -1.36 8.10
N VAL A 70 4.41 -2.14 7.23
CA VAL A 70 3.82 -2.51 5.95
C VAL A 70 3.93 -4.02 5.84
N GLU A 71 2.85 -4.68 5.45
CA GLU A 71 2.85 -6.13 5.27
C GLU A 71 2.39 -6.47 3.87
N ASP A 72 2.95 -7.53 3.32
CA ASP A 72 2.47 -8.08 2.05
C ASP A 72 1.14 -8.77 2.31
N LEU A 73 0.16 -8.50 1.44
CA LEU A 73 -1.17 -9.05 1.63
C LEU A 73 -1.30 -10.47 1.13
N ASP A 74 -0.66 -10.75 0.01
CA ASP A 74 -0.87 -12.05 -0.58
C ASP A 74 0.11 -13.03 -0.03
N GLY A 75 -0.46 -14.05 0.47
CA GLY A 75 0.37 -15.03 1.05
C GLY A 75 1.11 -15.82 0.06
N GLN A 76 0.94 -15.56 -1.18
CA GLN A 76 1.71 -16.25 -2.04
C GLN A 76 3.02 -15.99 -1.84
N SER A 77 2.82 -15.15 -1.33
CA SER A 77 3.69 -15.09 -0.57
C SER A 77 3.76 -16.10 0.43
N THR A 78 3.15 -16.46 0.36
CA THR A 78 2.98 -17.20 1.08
C THR A 78 3.23 -18.32 1.07
N LEU A 79 3.38 -18.49 0.63
CA LEU A 79 3.39 -19.37 0.69
C LEU A 79 3.82 -19.75 1.46
N ALA A 80 3.75 -19.36 1.62
CA ALA A 80 3.81 -19.55 2.29
C ALA A 80 3.61 -19.80 3.08
N GLN A 81 3.14 -19.69 3.12
CA GLN A 81 2.68 -19.83 3.76
C GLN A 81 2.50 -20.69 4.00
N THR A 82 2.57 -21.06 3.81
CA THR A 82 2.35 -21.82 4.03
C THR A 82 2.65 -22.37 4.69
N ARG A 83 2.60 -22.29 4.94
CA ARG A 83 2.78 -22.60 5.54
C ARG A 83 2.91 -22.79 6.29
N GLN A 84 2.76 -22.66 6.36
CA GLN A 84 2.83 -22.57 6.83
C GLN A 84 3.04 -22.73 7.14
#